data_c3f39be83e0a4ff80b2de6cb55e3602b
#
_entry.id   c3f39be83e0a4ff80b2de6cb55e3602b
#
_cell.length_a   1.000
_cell.length_b   1.000
_cell.length_c   1.000
_cell.angle_alpha   90.00
_cell.angle_beta   90.00
_cell.angle_gamma   90.00
#
_symmetry.space_group_name_H-M   'P 1'
#
loop_
_entity.id
_entity.type
_entity.pdbx_description
1 polymer ?
#
loop_
_entity_poly.entity_id
_entity_poly.type
_entity_poly.pdbx_seq_one_letter_code
_entity_poly.pdbx_strand_id
1 'polypeptide(L)'
;MKQLIFLFSILISLNLSAQTDADNIKKIYSNSLTNGKSYEWLDHLSTQIGSRLSGSLGAERAVEYTKEELEKLGLDKVWLQPVMVPKWVRGAPEFAYIETSPGVTTPINICALGGSIATPNLGIEAQVVEVQNF
;
A
#
# COMPACT_ATOMS: atom_id res chain seq x y z
N MET A 1 44.06 47.09 -0.09
CA MET A 1 44.42 45.83 -0.79
C MET A 1 44.20 44.60 0.06
N LYS A 2 44.70 44.52 1.32
CA LYS A 2 44.53 43.33 2.19
C LYS A 2 43.07 42.94 2.46
N GLN A 3 42.17 43.91 2.67
CA GLN A 3 40.74 43.66 2.88
C GLN A 3 40.03 43.13 1.62
N LEU A 4 40.44 43.57 0.43
CA LEU A 4 39.89 43.11 -0.84
C LEU A 4 40.26 41.65 -1.13
N ILE A 5 41.47 41.24 -0.79
CA ILE A 5 41.98 39.85 -0.91
C ILE A 5 41.24 38.93 0.05
N PHE A 6 40.93 39.39 1.26
CA PHE A 6 40.18 38.63 2.27
C PHE A 6 38.70 38.40 1.81
N LEU A 7 38.03 39.42 1.26
CA LEU A 7 36.70 39.29 0.69
C LEU A 7 36.66 38.32 -0.50
N PHE A 8 37.66 38.37 -1.36
CA PHE A 8 37.76 37.49 -2.53
C PHE A 8 38.03 36.02 -2.11
N SER A 9 38.78 35.78 -1.04
CA SER A 9 39.00 34.46 -0.48
C SER A 9 37.72 33.83 0.09
N ILE A 10 36.85 34.62 0.75
CA ILE A 10 35.56 34.16 1.27
C ILE A 10 34.58 33.79 0.11
N LEU A 11 34.56 34.55 -0.96
CA LEU A 11 33.75 34.24 -2.13
C LEU A 11 34.12 32.93 -2.84
N ILE A 12 35.41 32.59 -2.87
CA ILE A 12 35.89 31.33 -3.46
C ILE A 12 35.50 30.12 -2.62
N SER A 13 35.54 30.22 -1.29
CA SER A 13 35.18 29.11 -0.39
C SER A 13 33.73 28.71 -0.42
N LEU A 14 32.81 29.63 -0.76
CA LEU A 14 31.35 29.35 -0.88
C LEU A 14 31.00 28.48 -2.10
N ASN A 15 31.83 28.48 -3.13
CA ASN A 15 31.53 27.72 -4.36
C ASN A 15 31.93 26.23 -4.27
N LEU A 16 32.84 25.84 -3.39
CA LEU A 16 33.29 24.44 -3.27
C LEU A 16 32.20 23.52 -2.70
N SER A 17 31.40 24.00 -1.76
CA SER A 17 30.33 23.19 -1.14
C SER A 17 29.20 22.85 -2.11
N ALA A 18 28.82 23.81 -2.97
CA ALA A 18 27.74 23.61 -3.94
C ALA A 18 28.09 22.57 -5.02
N GLN A 19 29.34 22.45 -5.39
CA GLN A 19 29.80 21.50 -6.40
C GLN A 19 29.78 20.07 -5.87
N THR A 20 30.09 19.88 -4.59
CA THR A 20 30.03 18.57 -3.91
C THR A 20 28.61 18.05 -3.80
N ASP A 21 27.66 18.91 -3.49
CA ASP A 21 26.25 18.54 -3.37
C ASP A 21 25.64 18.17 -4.73
N ALA A 22 25.95 18.90 -5.78
CA ALA A 22 25.53 18.58 -7.14
C ALA A 22 26.06 17.21 -7.61
N ASP A 23 27.30 16.90 -7.33
CA ASP A 23 27.91 15.61 -7.64
C ASP A 23 27.28 14.46 -6.84
N ASN A 24 26.96 14.67 -5.58
CA ASN A 24 26.27 13.68 -4.75
C ASN A 24 24.86 13.44 -5.25
N ILE A 25 24.09 14.48 -5.56
CA ILE A 25 22.75 14.35 -6.14
C ILE A 25 22.81 13.60 -7.47
N LYS A 26 23.78 13.91 -8.34
CA LYS A 26 23.97 13.22 -9.61
C LYS A 26 24.28 11.73 -9.41
N LYS A 27 25.10 11.37 -8.43
CA LYS A 27 25.39 9.97 -8.08
C LYS A 27 24.16 9.24 -7.57
N ILE A 28 23.37 9.85 -6.68
CA ILE A 28 22.13 9.29 -6.17
C ILE A 28 21.15 9.04 -7.32
N TYR A 29 20.95 10.03 -8.19
CA TYR A 29 20.07 9.93 -9.34
C TYR A 29 20.51 8.82 -10.31
N SER A 30 21.79 8.80 -10.69
CA SER A 30 22.36 7.78 -11.56
C SER A 30 22.21 6.38 -10.97
N ASN A 31 22.51 6.21 -9.68
CA ASN A 31 22.37 4.92 -9.00
C ASN A 31 20.91 4.48 -8.91
N SER A 32 19.98 5.39 -8.66
CA SER A 32 18.55 5.09 -8.62
C SER A 32 18.01 4.60 -9.97
N LEU A 33 18.50 5.17 -11.07
CA LEU A 33 18.10 4.75 -12.41
C LEU A 33 18.69 3.41 -12.85
N THR A 34 19.92 3.11 -12.43
CA THR A 34 20.65 1.91 -12.89
C THR A 34 20.48 0.71 -11.97
N ASN A 35 20.36 0.95 -10.66
CA ASN A 35 20.31 -0.08 -9.61
C ASN A 35 19.04 -0.03 -8.78
N GLY A 36 18.01 0.71 -9.23
CA GLY A 36 16.75 0.85 -8.50
C GLY A 36 16.00 -0.48 -8.39
N LYS A 37 15.58 -0.84 -7.18
CA LYS A 37 14.88 -2.09 -6.85
C LYS A 37 13.36 -1.99 -6.89
N SER A 38 12.82 -0.78 -7.11
CA SER A 38 11.38 -0.51 -6.97
C SER A 38 10.51 -1.38 -7.88
N TYR A 39 10.94 -1.61 -9.12
CA TYR A 39 10.19 -2.44 -10.06
C TYR A 39 10.21 -3.92 -9.66
N GLU A 40 11.36 -4.44 -9.26
CA GLU A 40 11.52 -5.81 -8.79
C GLU A 40 10.67 -6.08 -7.54
N TRP A 41 10.68 -5.15 -6.57
CA TRP A 41 9.84 -5.25 -5.38
C TRP A 41 8.35 -5.17 -5.71
N LEU A 42 7.95 -4.27 -6.61
CA LEU A 42 6.56 -4.17 -7.05
C LEU A 42 6.10 -5.44 -7.77
N ASP A 43 6.93 -5.99 -8.63
CA ASP A 43 6.65 -7.24 -9.33
C ASP A 43 6.43 -8.38 -8.33
N HIS A 44 7.33 -8.58 -7.38
CA HIS A 44 7.19 -9.61 -6.35
C HIS A 44 5.92 -9.42 -5.50
N LEU A 45 5.67 -8.20 -5.02
CA LEU A 45 4.48 -7.89 -4.24
C LEU A 45 3.18 -8.13 -5.01
N SER A 46 3.18 -7.88 -6.32
CA SER A 46 1.99 -7.98 -7.15
C SER A 46 1.75 -9.40 -7.67
N THR A 47 2.80 -10.11 -8.09
CA THR A 47 2.71 -11.41 -8.76
C THR A 47 2.87 -12.60 -7.81
N GLN A 48 3.75 -12.50 -6.82
CA GLN A 48 4.04 -13.61 -5.89
C GLN A 48 3.20 -13.55 -4.62
N ILE A 49 2.94 -12.37 -4.08
CA ILE A 49 2.14 -12.19 -2.87
C ILE A 49 0.68 -11.90 -3.22
N GLY A 50 0.43 -11.01 -4.17
CA GLY A 50 -0.91 -10.67 -4.65
C GLY A 50 -1.70 -9.81 -3.67
N SER A 51 -2.96 -10.17 -3.40
CA SER A 51 -3.86 -9.40 -2.54
C SER A 51 -3.37 -9.28 -1.09
N ARG A 52 -3.38 -8.07 -0.55
CA ARG A 52 -2.81 -7.71 0.75
C ARG A 52 -3.80 -6.93 1.60
N LEU A 53 -5.00 -7.47 1.77
CA LEU A 53 -5.97 -6.86 2.68
C LEU A 53 -5.41 -6.81 4.10
N SER A 54 -5.76 -5.74 4.82
CA SER A 54 -5.38 -5.54 6.22
C SER A 54 -5.67 -6.77 7.08
N GLY A 55 -4.69 -7.25 7.86
CA GLY A 55 -4.80 -8.44 8.70
C GLY A 55 -4.88 -9.77 7.95
N SER A 56 -4.67 -9.82 6.63
CA SER A 56 -4.64 -11.04 5.84
C SER A 56 -3.25 -11.68 5.82
N LEU A 57 -3.19 -12.96 5.46
CA LEU A 57 -1.93 -13.68 5.24
C LEU A 57 -1.07 -13.02 4.14
N GLY A 58 -1.71 -12.44 3.10
CA GLY A 58 -1.00 -11.69 2.08
C GLY A 58 -0.33 -10.43 2.63
N ALA A 59 -0.98 -9.72 3.54
CA ALA A 59 -0.36 -8.57 4.22
C ALA A 59 0.83 -9.00 5.10
N GLU A 60 0.70 -10.10 5.85
CA GLU A 60 1.77 -10.64 6.68
C GLU A 60 2.99 -11.02 5.84
N ARG A 61 2.81 -11.77 4.74
CA ARG A 61 3.88 -12.13 3.81
C ARG A 61 4.55 -10.90 3.19
N ALA A 62 3.78 -9.86 2.89
CA ALA A 62 4.34 -8.62 2.35
C ALA A 62 5.22 -7.88 3.37
N VAL A 63 4.83 -7.89 4.64
CA VAL A 63 5.63 -7.31 5.74
C VAL A 63 6.95 -8.07 5.92
N GLU A 64 6.91 -9.41 5.93
CA GLU A 64 8.10 -10.24 6.03
C GLU A 64 9.05 -10.03 4.84
N TYR A 65 8.52 -10.11 3.62
CA TYR A 65 9.30 -9.85 2.41
C TYR A 65 9.95 -8.46 2.43
N THR A 66 9.19 -7.43 2.77
CA THR A 66 9.72 -6.06 2.82
C THR A 66 10.82 -5.91 3.87
N LYS A 67 10.66 -6.55 5.03
CA LYS A 67 11.70 -6.58 6.06
C LYS A 67 12.98 -7.22 5.55
N GLU A 68 12.89 -8.40 4.93
CA GLU A 68 14.04 -9.11 4.36
C GLU A 68 14.78 -8.28 3.30
N GLU A 69 14.02 -7.62 2.40
CA GLU A 69 14.62 -6.76 1.37
C GLU A 69 15.32 -5.53 1.97
N LEU A 70 14.75 -4.92 3.00
CA LEU A 70 15.39 -3.81 3.71
C LEU A 70 16.66 -4.24 4.46
N GLU A 71 16.67 -5.43 5.04
CA GLU A 71 17.86 -6.01 5.70
C GLU A 71 19.02 -6.22 4.69
N LYS A 72 18.70 -6.64 3.45
CA LYS A 72 19.70 -6.81 2.37
C LYS A 72 20.33 -5.50 1.90
N LEU A 73 19.68 -4.35 2.17
CA LEU A 73 20.26 -3.03 1.85
C LEU A 73 21.39 -2.59 2.78
N GLY A 74 21.64 -3.31 3.87
CA GLY A 74 22.68 -2.96 4.83
C GLY A 74 22.36 -1.74 5.69
N LEU A 75 21.08 -1.50 5.96
CA LEU A 75 20.63 -0.44 6.86
C LEU A 75 21.10 -0.72 8.30
N ASP A 76 21.35 0.31 9.09
CA ASP A 76 21.83 0.18 10.47
C ASP A 76 20.83 -0.57 11.37
N LYS A 77 19.55 -0.43 11.09
CA LYS A 77 18.50 -1.09 11.85
C LYS A 77 17.23 -1.28 11.02
N VAL A 78 16.70 -2.50 11.00
CA VAL A 78 15.39 -2.84 10.47
C VAL A 78 14.59 -3.54 11.57
N TRP A 79 13.36 -3.11 11.81
CA TRP A 79 12.49 -3.73 12.83
C TRP A 79 11.03 -3.67 12.40
N LEU A 80 10.22 -4.56 12.95
CA LEU A 80 8.76 -4.54 12.81
C LEU A 80 8.12 -3.86 14.01
N GLN A 81 7.15 -2.99 13.73
CA GLN A 81 6.32 -2.38 14.76
C GLN A 81 4.95 -3.06 14.76
N PRO A 82 4.48 -3.63 15.90
CA PRO A 82 3.15 -4.20 15.99
C PRO A 82 2.08 -3.11 15.87
N VAL A 83 1.11 -3.34 14.99
CA VAL A 83 -0.01 -2.41 14.75
C VAL A 83 -1.31 -3.21 14.74
N MET A 84 -2.30 -2.76 15.52
CA MET A 84 -3.64 -3.33 15.50
C MET A 84 -4.40 -2.82 14.26
N VAL A 85 -4.88 -3.74 13.45
CA VAL A 85 -5.61 -3.43 12.22
C VAL A 85 -6.91 -4.22 12.15
N PRO A 86 -7.97 -3.66 11.53
CA PRO A 86 -9.19 -4.44 11.29
C PRO A 86 -8.90 -5.58 10.33
N LYS A 87 -9.41 -6.77 10.66
CA LYS A 87 -9.34 -7.96 9.83
C LYS A 87 -10.74 -8.33 9.38
N TRP A 88 -10.96 -8.34 8.08
CA TRP A 88 -12.18 -8.84 7.47
C TRP A 88 -11.86 -10.02 6.57
N VAL A 89 -12.62 -11.09 6.69
CA VAL A 89 -12.46 -12.30 5.89
C VAL A 89 -13.79 -12.61 5.25
N ARG A 90 -13.82 -12.79 3.94
CA ARG A 90 -15.00 -13.24 3.22
C ARG A 90 -15.35 -14.65 3.68
N GLY A 91 -16.61 -14.85 4.02
CA GLY A 91 -17.17 -16.16 4.41
C GLY A 91 -17.54 -17.03 3.20
N ALA A 92 -18.57 -17.85 3.37
CA ALA A 92 -19.19 -18.57 2.27
C ALA A 92 -19.78 -17.60 1.22
N PRO A 93 -19.97 -18.05 -0.02
CA PRO A 93 -20.66 -17.24 -1.04
C PRO A 93 -22.02 -16.77 -0.54
N GLU A 94 -22.31 -15.51 -0.75
CA GLU A 94 -23.58 -14.88 -0.40
C GLU A 94 -24.68 -15.34 -1.36
N PHE A 95 -25.90 -15.40 -0.88
CA PHE A 95 -27.06 -15.69 -1.72
C PHE A 95 -28.22 -14.78 -1.38
N ALA A 96 -29.00 -14.44 -2.37
CA ALA A 96 -30.28 -13.73 -2.20
C ALA A 96 -31.27 -14.14 -3.29
N TYR A 97 -32.55 -13.95 -3.01
CA TYR A 97 -33.60 -14.15 -3.96
C TYR A 97 -34.73 -13.12 -3.74
N ILE A 98 -35.49 -12.88 -4.80
CA ILE A 98 -36.68 -12.07 -4.74
C ILE A 98 -37.86 -13.03 -4.79
N GLU A 99 -38.81 -12.92 -3.88
CA GLU A 99 -40.09 -13.60 -3.92
C GLU A 99 -41.12 -12.70 -4.63
N THR A 100 -41.56 -13.12 -5.80
CA THR A 100 -42.51 -12.37 -6.64
C THR A 100 -43.98 -12.75 -6.36
N SER A 101 -44.21 -13.93 -5.80
CA SER A 101 -45.48 -14.44 -5.32
C SER A 101 -45.21 -15.51 -4.28
N PRO A 102 -46.18 -15.85 -3.39
CA PRO A 102 -45.96 -16.85 -2.36
C PRO A 102 -45.36 -18.16 -2.91
N GLY A 103 -44.12 -18.49 -2.48
CA GLY A 103 -43.37 -19.66 -2.92
C GLY A 103 -42.68 -19.57 -4.29
N VAL A 104 -42.77 -18.43 -4.99
CA VAL A 104 -42.11 -18.21 -6.29
C VAL A 104 -40.91 -17.30 -6.12
N THR A 105 -39.71 -17.90 -6.10
CA THR A 105 -38.44 -17.19 -5.86
C THR A 105 -37.57 -17.11 -7.11
N THR A 106 -36.91 -15.98 -7.30
CA THR A 106 -35.92 -15.76 -8.36
C THR A 106 -34.57 -15.39 -7.71
N PRO A 107 -33.50 -16.19 -7.93
CA PRO A 107 -32.21 -15.87 -7.39
C PRO A 107 -31.63 -14.60 -8.02
N ILE A 108 -30.93 -13.80 -7.20
CA ILE A 108 -30.21 -12.62 -7.67
C ILE A 108 -28.73 -12.72 -7.28
N ASN A 109 -27.86 -12.18 -8.15
CA ASN A 109 -26.43 -12.13 -7.88
C ASN A 109 -26.14 -10.99 -6.92
N ILE A 110 -25.52 -11.33 -5.80
CA ILE A 110 -25.08 -10.37 -4.79
C ILE A 110 -23.61 -10.58 -4.43
N CYS A 111 -23.00 -9.58 -3.84
CA CYS A 111 -21.64 -9.65 -3.32
C CYS A 111 -21.53 -8.77 -2.08
N ALA A 112 -21.04 -9.34 -0.98
CA ALA A 112 -20.76 -8.58 0.22
C ALA A 112 -19.59 -7.61 0.00
N LEU A 113 -19.74 -6.40 0.46
CA LEU A 113 -18.65 -5.42 0.50
C LEU A 113 -17.70 -5.74 1.66
N GLY A 114 -16.44 -5.34 1.50
CA GLY A 114 -15.45 -5.46 2.58
C GLY A 114 -15.92 -4.72 3.83
N GLY A 115 -15.81 -5.38 4.99
CA GLY A 115 -16.31 -4.85 6.26
C GLY A 115 -17.78 -5.18 6.55
N SER A 116 -18.52 -5.80 5.63
CA SER A 116 -19.90 -6.27 5.89
C SER A 116 -19.92 -7.28 7.02
N ILE A 117 -20.96 -7.24 7.83
CA ILE A 117 -21.27 -8.25 8.84
C ILE A 117 -22.23 -9.31 8.26
N ALA A 118 -22.14 -10.52 8.79
CA ALA A 118 -23.05 -11.58 8.39
C ALA A 118 -24.51 -11.27 8.83
N THR A 119 -25.46 -11.71 8.02
CA THR A 119 -26.88 -11.77 8.42
C THR A 119 -27.08 -12.80 9.53
N PRO A 120 -28.18 -12.72 10.31
CA PRO A 120 -28.58 -13.79 11.22
C PRO A 120 -28.71 -15.14 10.50
N ASN A 121 -28.63 -16.27 11.24
CA ASN A 121 -28.69 -17.61 10.65
C ASN A 121 -29.91 -17.91 9.78
N LEU A 122 -31.04 -17.23 10.03
CA LEU A 122 -32.26 -17.33 9.24
C LEU A 122 -32.32 -16.36 8.06
N GLY A 123 -31.28 -15.57 7.85
CA GLY A 123 -31.26 -14.52 6.85
C GLY A 123 -32.02 -13.26 7.27
N ILE A 124 -32.26 -12.39 6.29
CA ILE A 124 -33.08 -11.19 6.44
C ILE A 124 -34.11 -11.23 5.30
N GLU A 125 -35.38 -11.03 5.64
CA GLU A 125 -36.47 -10.87 4.70
C GLU A 125 -37.06 -9.48 4.89
N ALA A 126 -37.27 -8.75 3.78
CA ALA A 126 -37.81 -7.41 3.78
C ALA A 126 -38.52 -7.09 2.45
N GLN A 127 -39.41 -6.12 2.49
CA GLN A 127 -40.04 -5.60 1.26
C GLN A 127 -39.03 -4.77 0.46
N VAL A 128 -39.09 -4.88 -0.87
CA VAL A 128 -38.28 -4.05 -1.78
C VAL A 128 -39.00 -2.71 -1.99
N VAL A 129 -38.23 -1.62 -1.81
CA VAL A 129 -38.71 -0.27 -2.08
C VAL A 129 -37.83 0.35 -3.15
N GLU A 130 -38.42 0.80 -4.24
CA GLU A 130 -37.76 1.55 -5.29
C GLU A 130 -37.70 3.04 -4.90
N VAL A 131 -36.54 3.63 -4.97
CA VAL A 131 -36.33 5.07 -4.75
C VAL A 131 -35.72 5.69 -5.99
N GLN A 132 -36.23 6.84 -6.43
CA GLN A 132 -35.70 7.55 -7.60
C GLN A 132 -34.50 8.43 -7.28
N ASN A 133 -34.40 8.90 -6.04
CA ASN A 133 -33.31 9.74 -5.54
C ASN A 133 -33.03 9.42 -4.05
N PHE A 134 -31.76 9.56 -3.64
CA PHE A 134 -31.32 9.57 -2.26
C PHE A 134 -31.22 10.99 -1.73
#